data_74fb78cbbdaab36d7fcc2a2ce1ac24bd
#
_entry.id   74fb78cbbdaab36d7fcc2a2ce1ac24bd
#
_cell.length_a   1.000
_cell.length_b   1.000
_cell.length_c   1.000
_cell.angle_alpha   90.00
_cell.angle_beta   90.00
_cell.angle_gamma   90.00
#
_symmetry.space_group_name_H-M   'P 1'
#
loop_
_entity.id
_entity.type
_entity.pdbx_description
1 polymer ?
#
loop_
_entity_poly.entity_id
_entity_poly.type
_entity_poly.pdbx_seq_one_letter_code
_entity_poly.pdbx_strand_id
1 'polypeptide(L)'
;MPKRRCRPARERAVSRPGMNVHHLELFYYVAKHGGISAAVRKIPYGIQQPAISGQMGKLEEELGLKLFERSPFRLTAEGVRLFAHVQPFFEGLDAVGAELRQIREPELRVGGAELVLRDHLPAVMQRVKRDFPKLRFSLRTTGFRSEVETWLREGEVDVAFVPVAPRAPAGLRLMRLASLPLVLQVHPKSGVKSANELWAQKKISEPLICLSENSSMVREFLSELKRRGIVWRHVIEATSLDLVTRYVANGDGIGLNVLIDPKAKSRGVRTLPLPDFVPLTMGALWRGEPTPLVQAAIAGVRAHAKATWPEWVCAENALP
;
A
#
# COMPACT_ATOMS: atom_id res chain seq x y z
N MET A 1 -29.15 -4.78 -76.61
CA MET A 1 -29.14 -5.97 -75.74
C MET A 1 -28.28 -5.70 -74.53
N PRO A 2 -28.81 -5.59 -73.30
CA PRO A 2 -28.02 -5.31 -72.10
C PRO A 2 -27.57 -6.63 -71.47
N LYS A 3 -26.26 -6.67 -71.15
CA LYS A 3 -25.59 -7.79 -70.43
C LYS A 3 -26.10 -7.89 -68.98
N ARG A 4 -26.73 -9.01 -68.65
CA ARG A 4 -27.09 -9.37 -67.28
C ARG A 4 -25.82 -9.63 -66.45
N ARG A 5 -25.52 -8.80 -65.45
CA ARG A 5 -24.52 -9.09 -64.43
C ARG A 5 -25.09 -10.12 -63.45
N CYS A 6 -24.44 -11.28 -63.43
CA CYS A 6 -24.64 -12.30 -62.43
C CYS A 6 -24.15 -11.77 -61.07
N ARG A 7 -25.00 -11.63 -60.05
CA ARG A 7 -24.59 -11.35 -58.70
C ARG A 7 -24.06 -12.66 -58.07
N PRO A 8 -22.87 -12.65 -57.44
CA PRO A 8 -22.40 -13.82 -56.72
C PRO A 8 -23.35 -14.07 -55.51
N ALA A 9 -23.69 -15.33 -55.29
CA ALA A 9 -24.44 -15.82 -54.13
C ALA A 9 -23.67 -15.42 -52.85
N ARG A 10 -24.33 -14.69 -51.94
CA ARG A 10 -23.84 -14.48 -50.59
C ARG A 10 -23.69 -15.85 -49.93
N GLU A 11 -22.47 -16.32 -49.74
CA GLU A 11 -22.15 -17.35 -48.79
C GLU A 11 -22.77 -16.97 -47.43
N ARG A 12 -23.77 -17.68 -46.99
CA ARG A 12 -24.23 -17.62 -45.60
C ARG A 12 -23.05 -18.12 -44.77
N ALA A 13 -22.37 -17.18 -44.09
CA ALA A 13 -21.47 -17.55 -43.02
C ALA A 13 -22.28 -18.41 -42.04
N VAL A 14 -21.93 -19.70 -41.97
CA VAL A 14 -22.43 -20.60 -40.94
C VAL A 14 -21.89 -20.03 -39.65
N SER A 15 -22.71 -19.22 -38.95
CA SER A 15 -22.44 -18.85 -37.58
C SER A 15 -22.39 -20.14 -36.80
N ARG A 16 -21.21 -20.51 -36.32
CA ARG A 16 -21.10 -21.56 -35.28
C ARG A 16 -22.06 -21.15 -34.19
N PRO A 17 -23.00 -22.00 -33.74
CA PRO A 17 -23.78 -21.71 -32.55
C PRO A 17 -22.78 -21.51 -31.41
N GLY A 18 -22.54 -20.27 -31.04
CA GLY A 18 -21.59 -19.91 -30.00
C GLY A 18 -22.25 -20.23 -28.67
N MET A 19 -21.99 -21.43 -28.12
CA MET A 19 -22.36 -21.76 -26.75
C MET A 19 -21.77 -20.68 -25.82
N ASN A 20 -22.62 -19.95 -25.12
CA ASN A 20 -22.20 -18.93 -24.16
C ASN A 20 -21.50 -19.63 -22.98
N VAL A 21 -20.23 -19.28 -22.72
CA VAL A 21 -19.43 -19.83 -21.63
C VAL A 21 -20.12 -19.64 -20.28
N HIS A 22 -20.81 -18.53 -20.08
CA HIS A 22 -21.57 -18.29 -18.85
C HIS A 22 -22.76 -19.27 -18.70
N HIS A 23 -23.45 -19.63 -19.79
CA HIS A 23 -24.50 -20.65 -19.72
C HIS A 23 -23.92 -22.03 -19.38
N LEU A 24 -22.72 -22.36 -19.90
CA LEU A 24 -22.02 -23.60 -19.57
C LEU A 24 -21.55 -23.62 -18.12
N GLU A 25 -21.10 -22.50 -17.59
CA GLU A 25 -20.73 -22.33 -16.18
C GLU A 25 -21.93 -22.59 -15.25
N LEU A 26 -23.06 -21.96 -15.54
CA LEU A 26 -24.29 -22.15 -14.77
C LEU A 26 -24.76 -23.62 -14.85
N PHE A 27 -24.70 -24.26 -16.04
CA PHE A 27 -25.02 -25.65 -16.22
C PHE A 27 -24.07 -26.56 -15.41
N TYR A 28 -22.78 -26.28 -15.40
CA TYR A 28 -21.80 -26.99 -14.57
C TYR A 28 -22.19 -26.95 -13.08
N TYR A 29 -22.53 -25.79 -12.53
CA TYR A 29 -22.98 -25.70 -11.14
C TYR A 29 -24.29 -26.46 -10.90
N VAL A 30 -25.26 -26.34 -11.79
CA VAL A 30 -26.56 -27.03 -11.69
C VAL A 30 -26.39 -28.58 -11.73
N ALA A 31 -25.55 -29.05 -12.63
CA ALA A 31 -25.28 -30.50 -12.77
C ALA A 31 -24.48 -31.01 -11.55
N LYS A 32 -23.43 -30.31 -11.14
CA LYS A 32 -22.56 -30.71 -10.04
C LYS A 32 -23.27 -30.77 -8.70
N HIS A 33 -24.22 -29.85 -8.45
CA HIS A 33 -24.91 -29.76 -7.17
C HIS A 33 -26.32 -30.36 -7.15
N GLY A 34 -26.73 -31.00 -8.24
CA GLY A 34 -27.98 -31.73 -8.28
C GLY A 34 -29.23 -30.85 -8.33
N GLY A 35 -29.15 -29.67 -8.99
CA GLY A 35 -30.29 -28.84 -9.27
C GLY A 35 -30.05 -27.34 -9.07
N ILE A 36 -30.99 -26.53 -9.60
CA ILE A 36 -30.87 -25.09 -9.65
C ILE A 36 -30.82 -24.46 -8.26
N SER A 37 -31.69 -24.88 -7.33
CA SER A 37 -31.74 -24.32 -5.96
C SER A 37 -30.47 -24.61 -5.16
N ALA A 38 -29.80 -25.76 -5.41
CA ALA A 38 -28.55 -26.09 -4.79
C ALA A 38 -27.38 -25.28 -5.41
N ALA A 39 -27.41 -25.09 -6.73
CA ALA A 39 -26.43 -24.29 -7.45
C ALA A 39 -26.39 -22.82 -6.99
N VAL A 40 -27.54 -22.19 -6.78
CA VAL A 40 -27.65 -20.78 -6.27
C VAL A 40 -26.79 -20.55 -5.02
N ARG A 41 -26.73 -21.52 -4.11
CA ARG A 41 -25.97 -21.43 -2.85
C ARG A 41 -24.47 -21.64 -3.01
N LYS A 42 -24.03 -22.11 -4.17
CA LYS A 42 -22.64 -22.51 -4.43
C LYS A 42 -21.95 -21.66 -5.49
N ILE A 43 -22.72 -20.92 -6.28
CA ILE A 43 -22.16 -19.98 -7.26
C ILE A 43 -21.53 -18.79 -6.49
N PRO A 44 -20.27 -18.43 -6.78
CA PRO A 44 -19.51 -17.44 -5.99
C PRO A 44 -19.96 -15.98 -6.16
N TYR A 45 -20.87 -15.73 -7.11
CA TYR A 45 -21.45 -14.42 -7.34
C TYR A 45 -22.99 -14.48 -7.17
N GLY A 46 -23.57 -13.38 -6.67
CA GLY A 46 -25.00 -13.34 -6.35
C GLY A 46 -25.87 -13.47 -7.59
N ILE A 47 -26.50 -14.64 -7.76
CA ILE A 47 -27.45 -14.92 -8.83
C ILE A 47 -28.71 -15.56 -8.23
N GLN A 48 -29.88 -15.17 -8.74
CA GLN A 48 -31.16 -15.70 -8.25
C GLN A 48 -31.62 -16.90 -9.08
N GLN A 49 -32.40 -17.78 -8.46
CA GLN A 49 -32.94 -18.99 -9.09
C GLN A 49 -33.70 -18.75 -10.41
N PRO A 50 -34.55 -17.72 -10.56
CA PRO A 50 -35.23 -17.43 -11.84
C PRO A 50 -34.26 -17.12 -12.98
N ALA A 51 -33.16 -16.40 -12.67
CA ALA A 51 -32.15 -16.06 -13.67
C ALA A 51 -31.41 -17.31 -14.17
N ILE A 52 -30.98 -18.23 -13.27
CA ILE A 52 -30.38 -19.52 -13.67
C ILE A 52 -31.35 -20.33 -14.50
N SER A 53 -32.63 -20.43 -14.07
CA SER A 53 -33.64 -21.18 -14.82
C SER A 53 -33.83 -20.65 -16.24
N GLY A 54 -33.85 -19.31 -16.40
CA GLY A 54 -33.95 -18.66 -17.72
C GLY A 54 -32.74 -18.93 -18.61
N GLN A 55 -31.50 -18.85 -18.03
CA GLN A 55 -30.28 -19.11 -18.79
C GLN A 55 -30.17 -20.63 -19.18
N MET A 56 -30.61 -21.52 -18.31
CA MET A 56 -30.67 -22.95 -18.66
C MET A 56 -31.66 -23.23 -19.80
N GLY A 57 -32.84 -22.57 -19.78
CA GLY A 57 -33.79 -22.67 -20.88
C GLY A 57 -33.19 -22.20 -22.22
N LYS A 58 -32.46 -21.09 -22.23
CA LYS A 58 -31.77 -20.61 -23.43
C LYS A 58 -30.70 -21.59 -23.94
N LEU A 59 -29.89 -22.15 -23.03
CA LEU A 59 -28.90 -23.14 -23.40
C LEU A 59 -29.54 -24.37 -24.04
N GLU A 60 -30.64 -24.90 -23.47
CA GLU A 60 -31.40 -26.04 -24.03
C GLU A 60 -32.00 -25.67 -25.39
N GLU A 61 -32.51 -24.45 -25.56
CA GLU A 61 -33.04 -23.93 -26.82
C GLU A 61 -31.97 -23.81 -27.90
N GLU A 62 -30.80 -23.21 -27.55
CA GLU A 62 -29.65 -23.09 -28.45
C GLU A 62 -29.14 -24.45 -28.94
N LEU A 63 -29.17 -25.46 -28.07
CA LEU A 63 -28.75 -26.83 -28.41
C LEU A 63 -29.84 -27.65 -29.06
N GLY A 64 -31.10 -27.27 -28.96
CA GLY A 64 -32.25 -28.01 -29.41
C GLY A 64 -32.48 -29.30 -28.61
N LEU A 65 -31.96 -29.38 -27.39
CA LEU A 65 -31.92 -30.59 -26.55
C LEU A 65 -32.29 -30.27 -25.11
N LYS A 66 -32.89 -31.23 -24.40
CA LYS A 66 -33.05 -31.17 -22.94
C LYS A 66 -31.81 -31.73 -22.26
N LEU A 67 -31.29 -30.95 -21.28
CA LEU A 67 -30.07 -31.31 -20.55
C LEU A 67 -30.39 -31.96 -19.19
N PHE A 68 -31.57 -31.68 -18.63
CA PHE A 68 -32.01 -32.26 -17.36
C PHE A 68 -33.53 -32.24 -17.20
N GLU A 69 -34.03 -33.17 -16.40
CA GLU A 69 -35.39 -33.21 -15.88
C GLU A 69 -35.41 -32.42 -14.56
N ARG A 70 -36.55 -31.76 -14.26
CA ARG A 70 -36.62 -30.86 -13.10
C ARG A 70 -37.17 -31.50 -11.83
N SER A 71 -38.04 -32.50 -11.99
CA SER A 71 -38.75 -33.14 -10.85
C SER A 71 -38.96 -34.64 -11.08
N PRO A 72 -38.16 -35.51 -10.49
CA PRO A 72 -36.92 -35.23 -9.75
C PRO A 72 -35.78 -34.72 -10.65
N PHE A 73 -34.82 -33.98 -10.10
CA PHE A 73 -33.67 -33.54 -10.89
C PHE A 73 -32.83 -34.72 -11.36
N ARG A 74 -32.66 -34.84 -12.67
CA ARG A 74 -31.81 -35.87 -13.32
C ARG A 74 -31.21 -35.28 -14.60
N LEU A 75 -29.95 -35.55 -14.85
CA LEU A 75 -29.36 -35.24 -16.15
C LEU A 75 -29.89 -36.19 -17.21
N THR A 76 -30.18 -35.69 -18.41
CA THR A 76 -30.44 -36.51 -19.59
C THR A 76 -29.12 -37.15 -20.08
N ALA A 77 -29.18 -38.08 -21.05
CA ALA A 77 -27.98 -38.63 -21.67
C ALA A 77 -27.09 -37.52 -22.29
N GLU A 78 -27.72 -36.53 -22.91
CA GLU A 78 -27.08 -35.32 -23.48
C GLU A 78 -26.48 -34.44 -22.40
N GLY A 79 -27.20 -34.24 -21.29
CA GLY A 79 -26.73 -33.54 -20.12
C GLY A 79 -25.50 -34.18 -19.49
N VAL A 80 -25.49 -35.51 -19.34
CA VAL A 80 -24.32 -36.26 -18.86
C VAL A 80 -23.11 -36.06 -19.79
N ARG A 81 -23.33 -36.16 -21.11
CA ARG A 81 -22.26 -35.89 -22.09
C ARG A 81 -21.71 -34.49 -22.01
N LEU A 82 -22.57 -33.48 -21.98
CA LEU A 82 -22.13 -32.07 -21.84
C LEU A 82 -21.39 -31.88 -20.54
N PHE A 83 -21.90 -32.41 -19.43
CA PHE A 83 -21.25 -32.29 -18.12
C PHE A 83 -19.84 -32.92 -18.13
N ALA A 84 -19.66 -34.07 -18.72
CA ALA A 84 -18.35 -34.72 -18.85
C ALA A 84 -17.33 -33.87 -19.62
N HIS A 85 -17.78 -33.00 -20.55
CA HIS A 85 -16.90 -32.07 -21.27
C HIS A 85 -16.62 -30.77 -20.51
N VAL A 86 -17.62 -30.19 -19.82
CA VAL A 86 -17.47 -28.91 -19.16
C VAL A 86 -16.84 -29.02 -17.77
N GLN A 87 -17.06 -30.14 -17.08
CA GLN A 87 -16.52 -30.37 -15.73
C GLN A 87 -14.99 -30.21 -15.66
N PRO A 88 -14.18 -30.93 -16.47
CA PRO A 88 -12.72 -30.79 -16.39
C PRO A 88 -12.22 -29.36 -16.74
N PHE A 89 -12.97 -28.67 -17.60
CA PHE A 89 -12.64 -27.29 -17.94
C PHE A 89 -12.81 -26.32 -16.75
N PHE A 90 -13.98 -26.36 -16.10
CA PHE A 90 -14.23 -25.43 -14.95
C PHE A 90 -13.43 -25.84 -13.71
N GLU A 91 -13.27 -27.13 -13.43
CA GLU A 91 -12.39 -27.59 -12.34
C GLU A 91 -10.92 -27.29 -12.63
N GLY A 92 -10.49 -27.32 -13.89
CA GLY A 92 -9.17 -26.89 -14.32
C GLY A 92 -8.95 -25.39 -14.11
N LEU A 93 -9.94 -24.54 -14.38
CA LEU A 93 -9.85 -23.11 -14.13
C LEU A 93 -9.69 -22.78 -12.64
N ASP A 94 -10.43 -23.48 -11.77
CA ASP A 94 -10.29 -23.34 -10.33
C ASP A 94 -8.90 -23.78 -9.85
N ALA A 95 -8.37 -24.87 -10.39
CA ALA A 95 -7.02 -25.36 -10.09
C ALA A 95 -5.94 -24.38 -10.56
N VAL A 96 -6.03 -23.88 -11.79
CA VAL A 96 -5.12 -22.86 -12.33
C VAL A 96 -5.22 -21.57 -11.53
N GLY A 97 -6.43 -21.14 -11.14
CA GLY A 97 -6.62 -19.98 -10.28
C GLY A 97 -5.99 -20.16 -8.89
N ALA A 98 -6.04 -21.36 -8.32
CA ALA A 98 -5.38 -21.71 -7.07
C ALA A 98 -3.85 -21.77 -7.25
N GLU A 99 -3.37 -22.37 -8.32
CA GLU A 99 -1.96 -22.44 -8.67
C GLU A 99 -1.35 -21.06 -8.90
N LEU A 100 -2.00 -20.19 -9.67
CA LEU A 100 -1.56 -18.82 -9.89
C LEU A 100 -1.53 -17.99 -8.60
N ARG A 101 -2.43 -18.27 -7.67
CA ARG A 101 -2.43 -17.66 -6.33
C ARG A 101 -1.33 -18.21 -5.43
N GLN A 102 -0.94 -19.48 -5.60
CA GLN A 102 0.16 -20.13 -4.84
C GLN A 102 1.54 -19.80 -5.40
N ILE A 103 1.66 -19.55 -6.71
CA ILE A 103 2.95 -19.25 -7.39
C ILE A 103 3.47 -17.87 -6.99
N ARG A 104 2.64 -16.92 -6.61
CA ARG A 104 3.13 -15.67 -6.04
C ARG A 104 3.38 -15.87 -4.55
N GLU A 105 4.63 -16.18 -4.20
CA GLU A 105 5.08 -15.96 -2.82
C GLU A 105 4.63 -14.56 -2.41
N PRO A 106 4.01 -14.42 -1.22
CA PRO A 106 3.53 -13.12 -0.78
C PRO A 106 4.69 -12.12 -0.81
N GLU A 107 4.56 -11.09 -1.61
CA GLU A 107 5.56 -10.04 -1.76
C GLU A 107 5.01 -8.72 -1.23
N LEU A 108 5.83 -8.02 -0.44
CA LEU A 108 5.54 -6.68 0.08
C LEU A 108 6.66 -5.73 -0.30
N ARG A 109 6.33 -4.69 -1.04
CA ARG A 109 7.26 -3.64 -1.44
C ARG A 109 7.03 -2.43 -0.55
N VAL A 110 8.04 -2.07 0.24
CA VAL A 110 7.94 -1.02 1.25
C VAL A 110 8.82 0.15 0.86
N GLY A 111 8.21 1.33 0.75
CA GLY A 111 8.90 2.60 0.61
C GLY A 111 9.05 3.33 1.96
N GLY A 112 10.05 4.20 2.09
CA GLY A 112 10.09 5.00 3.31
C GLY A 112 11.36 5.80 3.56
N ALA A 113 11.30 6.57 4.64
CA ALA A 113 12.46 7.28 5.16
C ALA A 113 13.49 6.25 5.67
N GLU A 114 14.76 6.48 5.35
CA GLU A 114 15.87 5.58 5.69
C GLU A 114 15.85 5.16 7.15
N LEU A 115 15.70 6.11 8.06
CA LEU A 115 15.66 5.86 9.50
C LEU A 115 14.60 4.82 9.90
N VAL A 116 13.38 4.91 9.32
CA VAL A 116 12.30 3.98 9.62
C VAL A 116 12.61 2.59 9.08
N LEU A 117 13.10 2.53 7.84
CA LEU A 117 13.41 1.25 7.18
C LEU A 117 14.60 0.55 7.81
N ARG A 118 15.59 1.30 8.33
CA ARG A 118 16.81 0.76 8.95
C ARG A 118 16.57 0.32 10.40
N ASP A 119 15.98 1.18 11.22
CA ASP A 119 16.00 1.03 12.67
C ASP A 119 14.71 0.42 13.24
N HIS A 120 13.58 0.56 12.56
CA HIS A 120 12.28 0.14 13.08
C HIS A 120 11.62 -0.99 12.28
N LEU A 121 11.70 -0.93 10.96
CA LEU A 121 11.04 -1.92 10.11
C LEU A 121 11.55 -3.36 10.30
N PRO A 122 12.83 -3.65 10.57
CA PRO A 122 13.31 -5.03 10.76
C PRO A 122 12.54 -5.78 11.85
N ALA A 123 12.31 -5.15 13.00
CA ALA A 123 11.55 -5.75 14.10
C ALA A 123 10.07 -6.00 13.72
N VAL A 124 9.50 -5.11 12.92
CA VAL A 124 8.12 -5.26 12.39
C VAL A 124 8.06 -6.43 11.43
N MET A 125 8.99 -6.50 10.46
CA MET A 125 9.00 -7.56 9.44
C MET A 125 9.24 -8.94 10.03
N GLN A 126 9.98 -9.06 11.13
CA GLN A 126 10.10 -10.33 11.87
C GLN A 126 8.74 -10.80 12.40
N ARG A 127 7.87 -9.90 12.83
CA ARG A 127 6.50 -10.25 13.28
C ARG A 127 5.61 -10.63 12.09
N VAL A 128 5.62 -9.81 11.03
CA VAL A 128 4.83 -10.09 9.82
C VAL A 128 5.22 -11.44 9.20
N LYS A 129 6.49 -11.82 9.20
CA LYS A 129 6.95 -13.14 8.72
C LYS A 129 6.43 -14.33 9.52
N ARG A 130 5.99 -14.16 10.76
CA ARG A 130 5.36 -15.25 11.52
C ARG A 130 3.99 -15.62 10.94
N ASP A 131 3.23 -14.59 10.50
CA ASP A 131 1.92 -14.77 9.90
C ASP A 131 2.02 -15.13 8.41
N PHE A 132 3.12 -14.73 7.76
CA PHE A 132 3.41 -14.96 6.35
C PHE A 132 4.82 -15.56 6.16
N PRO A 133 5.04 -16.85 6.45
CA PRO A 133 6.40 -17.45 6.51
C PRO A 133 7.19 -17.38 5.19
N LYS A 134 6.50 -17.38 4.04
CA LYS A 134 7.11 -17.28 2.70
C LYS A 134 7.21 -15.84 2.18
N LEU A 135 6.99 -14.85 3.05
CA LEU A 135 7.02 -13.44 2.67
C LEU A 135 8.39 -13.03 2.10
N ARG A 136 8.37 -12.54 0.87
CA ARG A 136 9.45 -11.74 0.28
C ARG A 136 9.12 -10.27 0.46
N PHE A 137 10.11 -9.46 0.73
CA PHE A 137 9.91 -8.01 0.77
C PHE A 137 11.11 -7.28 0.20
N SER A 138 10.84 -6.15 -0.44
CA SER A 138 11.83 -5.22 -0.95
C SER A 138 11.66 -3.85 -0.31
N LEU A 139 12.76 -3.12 -0.19
CA LEU A 139 12.82 -1.82 0.47
C LEU A 139 13.31 -0.77 -0.52
N ARG A 140 12.65 0.39 -0.55
CA ARG A 140 13.09 1.56 -1.30
C ARG A 140 13.14 2.77 -0.38
N THR A 141 14.25 3.48 -0.40
CA THR A 141 14.45 4.69 0.38
C THR A 141 14.41 5.92 -0.51
N THR A 142 13.86 7.00 0.02
CA THR A 142 13.97 8.34 -0.57
C THR A 142 13.84 9.40 0.51
N GLY A 143 14.45 10.54 0.28
CA GLY A 143 14.24 11.76 1.07
C GLY A 143 13.03 12.59 0.60
N PHE A 144 12.39 12.22 -0.54
CA PHE A 144 11.40 13.05 -1.20
C PHE A 144 10.02 12.40 -1.21
N ARG A 145 9.04 13.10 -0.63
CA ARG A 145 7.66 12.64 -0.60
C ARG A 145 7.05 12.45 -1.99
N SER A 146 7.38 13.32 -2.95
CA SER A 146 6.87 13.24 -4.33
C SER A 146 7.23 11.92 -5.02
N GLU A 147 8.43 11.40 -4.79
CA GLU A 147 8.85 10.11 -5.33
C GLU A 147 8.02 8.97 -4.74
N VAL A 148 7.80 8.99 -3.42
CA VAL A 148 6.97 7.99 -2.73
C VAL A 148 5.55 7.98 -3.27
N GLU A 149 4.96 9.16 -3.49
CA GLU A 149 3.62 9.27 -4.07
C GLU A 149 3.55 8.69 -5.48
N THR A 150 4.59 8.89 -6.29
CA THR A 150 4.72 8.31 -7.63
C THR A 150 4.81 6.78 -7.54
N TRP A 151 5.72 6.24 -6.73
CA TRP A 151 5.88 4.80 -6.55
C TRP A 151 4.60 4.11 -6.10
N LEU A 152 3.82 4.74 -5.20
CA LEU A 152 2.54 4.21 -4.77
C LEU A 152 1.49 4.21 -5.89
N ARG A 153 1.44 5.29 -6.71
CA ARG A 153 0.50 5.39 -7.84
C ARG A 153 0.82 4.40 -8.95
N GLU A 154 2.10 4.20 -9.25
CA GLU A 154 2.60 3.27 -10.26
C GLU A 154 2.64 1.82 -9.77
N GLY A 155 2.40 1.59 -8.48
CA GLY A 155 2.43 0.27 -7.88
C GLY A 155 3.84 -0.31 -7.74
N GLU A 156 4.87 0.52 -7.68
CA GLU A 156 6.25 0.12 -7.41
C GLU A 156 6.51 -0.17 -5.93
N VAL A 157 5.71 0.44 -5.04
CA VAL A 157 5.60 0.09 -3.62
C VAL A 157 4.15 -0.10 -3.23
N ASP A 158 3.90 -0.95 -2.25
CA ASP A 158 2.57 -1.29 -1.76
C ASP A 158 2.16 -0.41 -0.56
N VAL A 159 3.15 -0.05 0.25
CA VAL A 159 3.00 0.82 1.42
C VAL A 159 4.28 1.63 1.63
N ALA A 160 4.13 2.85 2.14
CA ALA A 160 5.28 3.68 2.47
C ALA A 160 5.14 4.31 3.87
N PHE A 161 6.26 4.36 4.61
CA PHE A 161 6.37 4.97 5.93
C PHE A 161 7.23 6.22 5.86
N VAL A 162 6.58 7.38 5.82
CA VAL A 162 7.21 8.68 5.50
C VAL A 162 6.64 9.84 6.31
N PRO A 163 7.30 10.99 6.32
CA PRO A 163 6.68 12.24 6.77
C PRO A 163 5.42 12.55 5.95
N VAL A 164 4.33 12.87 6.64
CA VAL A 164 3.03 13.11 6.01
C VAL A 164 2.47 14.49 6.34
N ALA A 165 1.71 15.04 5.40
CA ALA A 165 0.92 16.24 5.62
C ALA A 165 -0.39 15.91 6.37
N PRO A 166 -1.12 16.94 6.87
CA PRO A 166 -2.41 16.74 7.51
C PRO A 166 -3.46 16.06 6.63
N ARG A 167 -3.38 16.21 5.31
CA ARG A 167 -4.30 15.59 4.36
C ARG A 167 -3.59 14.56 3.49
N ALA A 168 -4.29 13.47 3.20
CA ALA A 168 -3.82 12.46 2.26
C ALA A 168 -3.68 13.06 0.84
N PRO A 169 -2.63 12.68 0.09
CA PRO A 169 -2.54 13.02 -1.33
C PRO A 169 -3.69 12.40 -2.12
N ALA A 170 -4.07 13.04 -3.23
CA ALA A 170 -5.12 12.54 -4.10
C ALA A 170 -4.86 11.10 -4.55
N GLY A 171 -5.85 10.22 -4.38
CA GLY A 171 -5.78 8.81 -4.75
C GLY A 171 -5.00 7.91 -3.80
N LEU A 172 -4.47 8.44 -2.70
CA LEU A 172 -3.79 7.67 -1.66
C LEU A 172 -4.58 7.69 -0.34
N ARG A 173 -4.38 6.67 0.46
CA ARG A 173 -4.86 6.56 1.84
C ARG A 173 -3.73 6.92 2.79
N LEU A 174 -4.07 7.46 3.95
CA LEU A 174 -3.14 7.91 4.98
C LEU A 174 -3.57 7.41 6.35
N MET A 175 -2.62 6.89 7.11
CA MET A 175 -2.74 6.68 8.56
C MET A 175 -1.57 7.38 9.25
N ARG A 176 -1.87 8.26 10.21
CA ARG A 176 -0.83 8.86 11.08
C ARG A 176 -0.36 7.83 12.10
N LEU A 177 0.94 7.78 12.33
CA LEU A 177 1.57 6.77 13.18
C LEU A 177 2.26 7.38 14.40
N ALA A 178 2.96 8.50 14.21
CA ALA A 178 3.74 9.13 15.25
C ALA A 178 3.96 10.62 14.96
N SER A 179 4.19 11.39 16.03
CA SER A 179 4.53 12.80 15.99
C SER A 179 5.88 13.00 16.66
N LEU A 180 6.90 13.31 15.87
CA LEU A 180 8.29 13.42 16.31
C LEU A 180 8.67 14.88 16.55
N PRO A 181 8.92 15.31 17.81
CA PRO A 181 9.37 16.65 18.11
C PRO A 181 10.69 16.96 17.43
N LEU A 182 10.81 18.19 16.96
CA LEU A 182 12.09 18.70 16.44
C LEU A 182 13.05 18.99 17.59
N VAL A 183 14.32 18.78 17.30
CA VAL A 183 15.42 19.13 18.22
C VAL A 183 16.57 19.75 17.43
N LEU A 184 17.35 20.60 18.09
CA LEU A 184 18.68 20.91 17.63
C LEU A 184 19.67 19.97 18.31
N GLN A 185 20.65 19.53 17.55
CA GLN A 185 21.80 18.79 18.06
C GLN A 185 23.01 19.72 18.08
N VAL A 186 23.75 19.71 19.19
CA VAL A 186 24.97 20.47 19.37
C VAL A 186 26.09 19.56 19.85
N HIS A 187 27.33 19.93 19.54
CA HIS A 187 28.49 19.24 20.08
C HIS A 187 28.47 19.27 21.63
N PRO A 188 28.88 18.23 22.35
CA PRO A 188 28.81 18.19 23.82
C PRO A 188 29.55 19.35 24.52
N LYS A 189 30.64 19.83 23.90
CA LYS A 189 31.42 20.97 24.40
C LYS A 189 30.86 22.33 23.99
N SER A 190 29.75 22.39 23.24
CA SER A 190 29.11 23.66 22.86
C SER A 190 28.65 24.41 24.12
N GLY A 191 28.89 25.70 24.16
CA GLY A 191 28.43 26.60 25.23
C GLY A 191 26.92 26.86 25.20
N VAL A 192 26.23 26.55 24.09
CA VAL A 192 24.81 26.77 23.91
C VAL A 192 24.00 25.76 24.79
N LYS A 193 23.21 26.29 25.72
CA LYS A 193 22.44 25.46 26.67
C LYS A 193 20.98 25.22 26.24
N SER A 194 20.41 26.13 25.45
CA SER A 194 19.04 26.07 24.99
C SER A 194 18.88 26.69 23.60
N ALA A 195 17.81 26.34 22.88
CA ALA A 195 17.48 26.99 21.63
C ALA A 195 17.18 28.50 21.81
N ASN A 196 16.61 28.90 22.96
CA ASN A 196 16.32 30.31 23.26
C ASN A 196 17.59 31.15 23.34
N GLU A 197 18.70 30.59 23.80
CA GLU A 197 19.99 31.29 23.78
C GLU A 197 20.48 31.58 22.35
N LEU A 198 20.19 30.66 21.40
CA LEU A 198 20.47 30.90 19.98
C LEU A 198 19.57 31.99 19.39
N TRP A 199 18.27 31.95 19.75
CA TRP A 199 17.32 32.96 19.27
C TRP A 199 17.60 34.38 19.79
N ALA A 200 18.21 34.48 20.95
CA ALA A 200 18.61 35.76 21.53
C ALA A 200 19.84 36.38 20.87
N GLN A 201 20.59 35.61 20.08
CA GLN A 201 21.76 36.13 19.37
C GLN A 201 21.34 36.98 18.17
N LYS A 202 21.98 38.15 17.99
CA LYS A 202 21.75 38.97 16.80
C LYS A 202 22.12 38.25 15.49
N LYS A 203 23.07 37.34 15.56
CA LYS A 203 23.53 36.51 14.45
C LYS A 203 24.03 35.18 15.01
N ILE A 204 23.48 34.09 14.51
CA ILE A 204 23.96 32.76 14.83
C ILE A 204 25.20 32.52 13.97
N SER A 205 26.36 32.30 14.61
CA SER A 205 27.64 32.12 13.92
C SER A 205 27.85 30.71 13.43
N GLU A 206 27.32 29.70 14.16
CA GLU A 206 27.46 28.30 13.83
C GLU A 206 26.61 27.95 12.61
N PRO A 207 27.16 27.15 11.66
CA PRO A 207 26.39 26.67 10.51
C PRO A 207 25.23 25.78 10.94
N LEU A 208 24.10 25.87 10.23
CA LEU A 208 23.02 24.92 10.33
C LEU A 208 23.35 23.72 9.45
N ILE A 209 23.29 22.53 10.02
CA ILE A 209 23.41 21.23 9.31
C ILE A 209 22.03 20.60 9.28
N CYS A 210 21.46 20.35 8.10
CA CYS A 210 20.12 19.82 7.97
C CYS A 210 19.98 18.99 6.69
N LEU A 211 18.81 18.38 6.51
CA LEU A 211 18.44 17.77 5.22
C LEU A 211 18.21 18.86 4.18
N SER A 212 18.04 18.46 2.91
CA SER A 212 17.65 19.36 1.83
C SER A 212 16.40 20.17 2.17
N GLU A 213 16.33 21.41 1.69
CA GLU A 213 15.14 22.26 1.79
C GLU A 213 13.89 21.66 1.14
N ASN A 214 14.04 20.65 0.29
CA ASN A 214 12.93 19.86 -0.23
C ASN A 214 12.26 18.99 0.84
N SER A 215 12.91 18.74 1.97
CA SER A 215 12.30 18.08 3.13
C SER A 215 11.25 18.98 3.78
N SER A 216 10.05 18.41 4.06
CA SER A 216 8.98 19.13 4.76
C SER A 216 9.43 19.63 6.12
N MET A 217 10.21 18.85 6.85
CA MET A 217 10.78 19.18 8.15
C MET A 217 11.61 20.46 8.08
N VAL A 218 12.53 20.56 7.12
CA VAL A 218 13.41 21.70 6.96
C VAL A 218 12.64 22.93 6.53
N ARG A 219 11.72 22.80 5.56
CA ARG A 219 10.87 23.91 5.11
C ARG A 219 10.05 24.51 6.26
N GLU A 220 9.41 23.65 7.06
CA GLU A 220 8.60 24.11 8.19
C GLU A 220 9.45 24.76 9.27
N PHE A 221 10.62 24.19 9.57
CA PHE A 221 11.57 24.78 10.50
C PHE A 221 12.06 26.16 10.04
N LEU A 222 12.51 26.29 8.79
CA LEU A 222 12.99 27.58 8.23
C LEU A 222 11.86 28.59 8.11
N SER A 223 10.66 28.18 7.78
CA SER A 223 9.47 29.04 7.76
C SER A 223 9.16 29.61 9.15
N GLU A 224 9.27 28.79 10.19
CA GLU A 224 9.10 29.22 11.57
C GLU A 224 10.18 30.21 12.01
N LEU A 225 11.45 29.93 11.68
CA LEU A 225 12.55 30.87 11.94
C LEU A 225 12.29 32.23 11.26
N LYS A 226 11.84 32.22 10.01
CA LYS A 226 11.50 33.44 9.27
C LYS A 226 10.38 34.25 9.96
N ARG A 227 9.34 33.56 10.47
CA ARG A 227 8.25 34.20 11.22
C ARG A 227 8.76 34.87 12.51
N ARG A 228 9.80 34.32 13.14
CA ARG A 228 10.46 34.86 14.33
C ARG A 228 11.52 35.94 14.00
N GLY A 229 11.71 36.24 12.71
CA GLY A 229 12.75 37.21 12.29
C GLY A 229 14.18 36.68 12.41
N ILE A 230 14.36 35.36 12.53
CA ILE A 230 15.67 34.73 12.69
C ILE A 230 16.20 34.32 11.31
N VAL A 231 17.37 34.80 10.94
CA VAL A 231 18.08 34.40 9.72
C VAL A 231 19.25 33.51 10.10
N TRP A 232 19.16 32.24 9.68
CA TRP A 232 20.21 31.27 9.91
C TRP A 232 20.66 30.65 8.60
N ARG A 233 21.95 30.70 8.32
CA ARG A 233 22.54 30.14 7.11
C ARG A 233 22.89 28.67 7.38
N HIS A 234 22.41 27.76 6.52
CA HIS A 234 22.91 26.40 6.49
C HIS A 234 24.11 26.33 5.53
N VAL A 235 25.10 25.54 5.90
CA VAL A 235 26.32 25.36 5.11
C VAL A 235 26.47 23.89 4.67
N ILE A 236 25.93 22.98 5.47
CA ILE A 236 26.02 21.54 5.20
C ILE A 236 24.63 20.99 4.99
N GLU A 237 24.36 20.56 3.76
CA GLU A 237 23.17 19.79 3.40
C GLU A 237 23.51 18.31 3.43
N ALA A 238 22.85 17.56 4.31
CA ALA A 238 23.03 16.14 4.50
C ALA A 238 21.90 15.34 3.84
N THR A 239 22.18 14.12 3.42
CA THR A 239 21.20 13.23 2.81
C THR A 239 20.45 12.38 3.84
N SER A 240 20.93 12.32 5.10
CA SER A 240 20.27 11.58 6.18
C SER A 240 20.47 12.26 7.54
N LEU A 241 19.54 11.97 8.48
CA LEU A 241 19.62 12.49 9.86
C LEU A 241 20.82 11.92 10.63
N ASP A 242 21.30 10.74 10.25
CA ASP A 242 22.53 10.16 10.83
C ASP A 242 23.75 10.97 10.43
N LEU A 243 23.84 11.40 9.16
CA LEU A 243 24.91 12.30 8.71
C LEU A 243 24.88 13.62 9.44
N VAL A 244 23.69 14.22 9.62
CA VAL A 244 23.54 15.42 10.45
C VAL A 244 24.18 15.21 11.82
N THR A 245 23.82 14.11 12.50
CA THR A 245 24.37 13.77 13.83
C THR A 245 25.89 13.62 13.82
N ARG A 246 26.46 12.98 12.80
CA ARG A 246 27.92 12.77 12.67
C ARG A 246 28.69 14.08 12.51
N TYR A 247 28.21 14.97 11.63
CA TYR A 247 28.84 16.27 11.43
C TYR A 247 28.74 17.15 12.67
N VAL A 248 27.62 17.10 13.40
CA VAL A 248 27.49 17.79 14.69
C VAL A 248 28.46 17.21 15.73
N ALA A 249 28.62 15.90 15.78
CA ALA A 249 29.58 15.24 16.69
C ALA A 249 31.04 15.61 16.38
N ASN A 250 31.36 15.94 15.13
CA ASN A 250 32.67 16.47 14.73
C ASN A 250 32.86 17.94 15.14
N GLY A 251 31.78 18.69 15.42
CA GLY A 251 31.83 20.09 15.74
C GLY A 251 31.65 21.03 14.55
N ASP A 252 31.15 20.55 13.42
CA ASP A 252 31.03 21.32 12.16
C ASP A 252 29.85 22.29 12.18
N GLY A 253 28.97 22.23 13.19
CA GLY A 253 27.84 23.15 13.34
C GLY A 253 26.74 22.60 14.25
N ILE A 254 25.54 23.15 14.10
CA ILE A 254 24.33 22.82 14.85
C ILE A 254 23.38 22.07 13.90
N GLY A 255 22.95 20.87 14.29
CA GLY A 255 22.11 20.00 13.46
C GLY A 255 20.62 20.12 13.75
N LEU A 256 19.78 20.17 12.71
CA LEU A 256 18.34 19.97 12.85
C LEU A 256 18.02 18.48 12.75
N ASN A 257 17.36 17.94 13.77
CA ASN A 257 17.00 16.53 13.86
C ASN A 257 15.62 16.33 14.52
N VAL A 258 15.19 15.10 14.67
CA VAL A 258 13.97 14.70 15.40
C VAL A 258 14.33 13.94 16.66
N LEU A 259 13.51 14.06 17.69
CA LEU A 259 13.62 13.26 18.90
C LEU A 259 12.81 11.98 18.74
N ILE A 260 13.49 10.83 18.61
CA ILE A 260 12.84 9.54 18.50
C ILE A 260 12.76 8.85 19.86
N ASP A 261 13.87 8.79 20.59
CA ASP A 261 13.92 8.24 21.93
C ASP A 261 14.63 9.22 22.87
N PRO A 262 13.88 9.80 23.85
CA PRO A 262 14.49 10.70 24.83
C PRO A 262 15.56 10.03 25.69
N LYS A 263 15.53 8.70 25.82
CA LYS A 263 16.51 7.92 26.60
C LYS A 263 17.73 7.48 25.78
N ALA A 264 17.61 7.52 24.45
CA ALA A 264 18.75 7.21 23.58
C ALA A 264 19.76 8.35 23.70
N LYS A 265 20.87 8.08 24.38
CA LYS A 265 22.03 8.99 24.36
C LYS A 265 22.58 8.98 22.94
N SER A 266 22.27 10.02 22.18
CA SER A 266 22.88 10.23 20.86
C SER A 266 24.40 10.31 21.06
N ARG A 267 25.11 9.34 20.49
CA ARG A 267 26.56 9.25 20.69
C ARG A 267 27.25 10.51 20.16
N GLY A 268 27.87 11.25 21.06
CA GLY A 268 28.69 12.41 20.69
C GLY A 268 27.96 13.71 20.43
N VAL A 269 26.65 13.81 20.72
CA VAL A 269 25.90 15.06 20.61
C VAL A 269 24.98 15.28 21.83
N ARG A 270 24.62 16.55 22.08
CA ARG A 270 23.60 16.96 23.04
C ARG A 270 22.41 17.55 22.28
N THR A 271 21.20 17.22 22.73
CA THR A 271 19.95 17.67 22.10
C THR A 271 19.38 18.85 22.85
N LEU A 272 18.89 19.83 22.09
CA LEU A 272 18.15 20.99 22.58
C LEU A 272 16.71 20.88 22.06
N PRO A 273 15.70 20.73 22.93
CA PRO A 273 14.30 20.63 22.50
C PRO A 273 13.81 21.89 21.80
N LEU A 274 12.89 21.71 20.86
CA LEU A 274 12.19 22.77 20.12
C LEU A 274 10.67 22.67 20.36
N PRO A 275 10.16 22.91 21.58
CA PRO A 275 8.77 22.68 21.93
C PRO A 275 7.78 23.55 21.15
N ASP A 276 8.21 24.73 20.71
CA ASP A 276 7.37 25.68 19.97
C ASP A 276 7.35 25.45 18.46
N PHE A 277 8.02 24.41 17.98
CA PHE A 277 8.05 24.07 16.55
C PHE A 277 7.09 22.90 16.28
N VAL A 278 6.45 22.95 15.11
CA VAL A 278 5.55 21.88 14.68
C VAL A 278 6.31 20.57 14.58
N PRO A 279 5.87 19.50 15.28
CA PRO A 279 6.56 18.22 15.21
C PRO A 279 6.38 17.57 13.84
N LEU A 280 7.34 16.73 13.45
CA LEU A 280 7.29 15.96 12.22
C LEU A 280 6.29 14.81 12.37
N THR A 281 5.20 14.83 11.62
CA THR A 281 4.23 13.73 11.62
C THR A 281 4.68 12.63 10.67
N MET A 282 4.88 11.42 11.22
CA MET A 282 5.14 10.21 10.45
C MET A 282 3.84 9.46 10.18
N GLY A 283 3.71 8.89 9.01
CA GLY A 283 2.52 8.12 8.64
C GLY A 283 2.79 7.00 7.67
N ALA A 284 1.79 6.15 7.49
CA ALA A 284 1.72 5.17 6.43
C ALA A 284 0.88 5.72 5.27
N LEU A 285 1.37 5.57 4.05
CA LEU A 285 0.66 5.88 2.81
C LEU A 285 0.50 4.59 1.99
N TRP A 286 -0.66 4.40 1.38
CA TRP A 286 -0.93 3.30 0.45
C TRP A 286 -2.02 3.67 -0.55
N ARG A 287 -2.25 2.86 -1.59
CA ARG A 287 -3.27 3.09 -2.61
C ARG A 287 -4.44 2.10 -2.46
N GLY A 288 -5.67 2.57 -2.62
CA GLY A 288 -6.87 1.74 -2.62
C GLY A 288 -7.16 1.06 -1.28
N GLU A 289 -7.79 -0.11 -1.33
CA GLU A 289 -8.01 -0.94 -0.14
C GLU A 289 -6.72 -1.71 0.19
N PRO A 290 -6.30 -1.71 1.47
CA PRO A 290 -5.04 -2.35 1.86
C PRO A 290 -5.17 -3.87 1.80
N THR A 291 -4.20 -4.52 1.17
CA THR A 291 -4.09 -5.98 1.18
C THR A 291 -3.82 -6.49 2.61
N PRO A 292 -4.05 -7.79 2.92
CA PRO A 292 -3.72 -8.35 4.23
C PRO A 292 -2.27 -8.10 4.65
N LEU A 293 -1.32 -8.14 3.71
CA LEU A 293 0.10 -7.83 3.95
C LEU A 293 0.33 -6.36 4.31
N VAL A 294 -0.29 -5.45 3.58
CA VAL A 294 -0.22 -4.00 3.87
C VAL A 294 -0.84 -3.71 5.24
N GLN A 295 -1.98 -4.33 5.56
CA GLN A 295 -2.62 -4.21 6.87
C GLN A 295 -1.70 -4.71 7.99
N ALA A 296 -1.09 -5.89 7.83
CA ALA A 296 -0.16 -6.47 8.79
C ALA A 296 1.07 -5.59 9.00
N ALA A 297 1.64 -5.03 7.93
CA ALA A 297 2.78 -4.11 8.02
C ALA A 297 2.40 -2.82 8.78
N ILE A 298 1.28 -2.18 8.46
CA ILE A 298 0.82 -0.96 9.13
C ILE A 298 0.53 -1.24 10.61
N ALA A 299 -0.21 -2.32 10.91
CA ALA A 299 -0.49 -2.73 12.29
C ALA A 299 0.79 -3.05 13.06
N GLY A 300 1.74 -3.71 12.41
CA GLY A 300 3.05 -4.03 12.97
C GLY A 300 3.87 -2.78 13.32
N VAL A 301 3.92 -1.78 12.42
CA VAL A 301 4.60 -0.50 12.68
C VAL A 301 3.93 0.25 13.82
N ARG A 302 2.59 0.32 13.84
CA ARG A 302 1.82 0.96 14.93
C ARG A 302 2.08 0.30 16.28
N ALA A 303 2.06 -1.03 16.33
CA ALA A 303 2.35 -1.79 17.54
C ALA A 303 3.79 -1.59 18.01
N HIS A 304 4.75 -1.57 17.07
CA HIS A 304 6.16 -1.31 17.38
C HIS A 304 6.34 0.11 17.93
N ALA A 305 5.72 1.11 17.31
CA ALA A 305 5.76 2.48 17.77
C ALA A 305 5.23 2.60 19.21
N LYS A 306 4.06 2.03 19.50
CA LYS A 306 3.47 2.04 20.85
C LYS A 306 4.33 1.32 21.90
N ALA A 307 5.06 0.28 21.51
CA ALA A 307 5.93 -0.46 22.43
C ALA A 307 7.29 0.20 22.67
N THR A 308 7.77 0.99 21.72
CA THR A 308 9.14 1.52 21.73
C THR A 308 9.18 3.00 22.11
N TRP A 309 8.16 3.77 21.71
CA TRP A 309 8.13 5.21 21.90
C TRP A 309 7.21 5.63 23.04
N PRO A 310 7.49 6.76 23.69
CA PRO A 310 6.60 7.34 24.69
C PRO A 310 5.19 7.60 24.12
N GLU A 311 4.16 7.52 24.98
CA GLU A 311 2.76 7.72 24.57
C GLU A 311 2.53 9.04 23.83
N TRP A 312 3.19 10.12 24.21
CA TRP A 312 3.06 11.44 23.58
C TRP A 312 3.56 11.48 22.12
N VAL A 313 4.44 10.53 21.70
CA VAL A 313 4.85 10.39 20.31
C VAL A 313 3.78 9.67 19.49
N CYS A 314 3.05 8.75 20.12
CA CYS A 314 2.08 7.87 19.47
C CYS A 314 0.63 8.35 19.60
N ALA A 315 0.38 9.48 20.28
CA ALA A 315 -0.97 10.00 20.49
C ALA A 315 -1.62 10.42 19.15
N GLU A 316 -2.76 9.82 18.84
CA GLU A 316 -3.55 10.08 17.61
C GLU A 316 -4.03 11.55 17.51
N ASN A 317 -4.02 12.29 18.63
CA ASN A 317 -4.58 13.64 18.78
C ASN A 317 -3.54 14.73 19.07
N ALA A 318 -2.26 14.48 18.85
CA ALA A 318 -1.20 15.44 19.18
C ALA A 318 -1.00 16.53 18.10
N LEU A 319 -2.04 16.91 17.36
CA LEU A 319 -2.04 18.14 16.54
C LEU A 319 -3.38 18.87 16.70
N PRO A 320 -3.34 20.21 16.87
CA PRO A 320 -4.53 21.05 16.89
C PRO A 320 -5.29 21.02 15.57
#